data_3e9ad2cc724a98894018f660b2db9045
#
_entry.id   3e9ad2cc724a98894018f660b2db9045
#
_cell.length_a   1.000
_cell.length_b   1.000
_cell.length_c   1.000
_cell.angle_alpha   90.00
_cell.angle_beta   90.00
_cell.angle_gamma   90.00
#
_symmetry.space_group_name_H-M   'P 1'
#
loop_
_entity.id
_entity.type
_entity.pdbx_description
1 polymer ?
#
loop_
_entity_poly.entity_id
_entity_poly.type
_entity_poly.pdbx_seq_one_letter_code
_entity_poly.pdbx_strand_id
1 'polypeptide(L)' 'MIIRKARLADLDRIQEIELENFSVEEAIPRTVFEAHLREIKTSFLVAEKDGHILGYIEGPVVP' A
#
# COMPACT_ATOMS: atom_id res chain seq x y z
N MET A 1 5.59 15.97 4.71
CA MET A 1 5.17 14.58 4.49
C MET A 1 3.76 14.39 4.98
N ILE A 2 2.95 13.71 4.20
CA ILE A 2 1.54 13.48 4.50
C ILE A 2 1.31 11.98 4.67
N ILE A 3 0.60 11.60 5.73
CA ILE A 3 0.14 10.23 5.92
C ILE A 3 -1.36 10.23 5.60
N ARG A 4 -1.76 9.43 4.64
CA ARG A 4 -3.16 9.37 4.22
C ARG A 4 -3.56 7.95 3.82
N LYS A 5 -4.86 7.73 3.69
CA LYS A 5 -5.35 6.43 3.22
C LYS A 5 -4.91 6.19 1.78
N ALA A 6 -4.55 4.95 1.49
CA ALA A 6 -4.21 4.54 0.14
C ALA A 6 -5.46 4.58 -0.76
N ARG A 7 -5.24 4.82 -2.05
CA ARG A 7 -6.28 4.84 -3.07
C ARG A 7 -5.90 3.89 -4.20
N LEU A 8 -6.87 3.52 -5.03
CA LEU A 8 -6.60 2.65 -6.18
C LEU A 8 -5.49 3.20 -7.06
N ALA A 9 -5.44 4.52 -7.23
CA ALA A 9 -4.40 5.17 -8.03
C ALA A 9 -3.00 4.98 -7.47
N ASP A 10 -2.87 4.62 -6.20
CA ASP A 10 -1.57 4.42 -5.55
C ASP A 10 -1.00 3.01 -5.77
N LEU A 11 -1.83 2.07 -6.25
CA LEU A 11 -1.44 0.66 -6.34
C LEU A 11 -0.20 0.41 -7.20
N ASP A 12 -0.07 1.12 -8.31
CA ASP A 12 1.09 0.93 -9.18
C ASP A 12 2.39 1.26 -8.45
N ARG A 13 2.38 2.38 -7.71
CA ARG A 13 3.57 2.79 -6.96
C ARG A 13 3.82 1.87 -5.77
N ILE A 14 2.77 1.44 -5.09
CA ILE A 14 2.87 0.51 -3.97
C ILE A 14 3.50 -0.81 -4.45
N GLN A 15 3.05 -1.30 -5.61
CA GLN A 15 3.60 -2.51 -6.19
C GLN A 15 5.07 -2.35 -6.55
N GLU A 16 5.46 -1.19 -7.07
CA GLU A 16 6.87 -0.89 -7.34
C GLU A 16 7.72 -0.97 -6.07
N ILE A 17 7.24 -0.37 -4.99
CA ILE A 17 7.95 -0.38 -3.71
C ILE A 17 8.10 -1.81 -3.19
N GLU A 18 7.03 -2.59 -3.30
CA GLU A 18 7.04 -3.98 -2.87
C GLU A 18 8.10 -4.78 -3.65
N LEU A 19 8.15 -4.60 -4.97
CA LEU A 19 9.09 -5.31 -5.82
C LEU A 19 10.54 -4.82 -5.66
N GLU A 20 10.74 -3.60 -5.18
CA GLU A 20 12.07 -3.09 -4.86
C GLU A 20 12.65 -3.76 -3.61
N ASN A 21 11.79 -4.17 -2.69
CA ASN A 21 12.19 -4.72 -1.40
C ASN A 21 12.12 -6.24 -1.31
N PHE A 22 11.34 -6.87 -2.19
CA PHE A 22 11.12 -8.32 -2.18
C PHE A 22 11.25 -8.88 -3.60
N SER A 23 11.61 -10.16 -3.69
CA SER A 23 11.61 -10.84 -4.98
C SER A 23 10.16 -11.00 -5.46
N VAL A 24 9.97 -11.28 -6.75
CA VAL A 24 8.63 -11.50 -7.33
C VAL A 24 7.88 -12.60 -6.57
N GLU A 25 8.61 -13.62 -6.11
CA GLU A 25 8.02 -14.74 -5.39
C GLU A 25 7.56 -14.35 -3.97
N GLU A 26 8.22 -13.36 -3.36
CA GLU A 26 7.91 -12.94 -2.00
C GLU A 26 6.99 -11.73 -1.95
N ALA A 27 6.92 -10.96 -3.04
CA ALA A 27 6.13 -9.75 -3.08
C ALA A 27 4.63 -10.05 -3.02
N ILE A 28 3.89 -9.18 -2.32
CA ILE A 28 2.44 -9.29 -2.26
C ILE A 28 1.86 -8.94 -3.64
N PRO A 29 1.02 -9.80 -4.22
CA PRO A 29 0.39 -9.51 -5.52
C PRO A 29 -0.51 -8.28 -5.46
N ARG A 30 -0.59 -7.56 -6.58
CA ARG A 30 -1.47 -6.38 -6.70
C ARG A 30 -2.92 -6.69 -6.35
N THR A 31 -3.41 -7.87 -6.71
CA THR A 31 -4.78 -8.28 -6.42
C THR A 31 -5.05 -8.34 -4.92
N VAL A 32 -4.06 -8.73 -4.14
CA VAL A 32 -4.16 -8.75 -2.68
C VAL A 32 -4.21 -7.34 -2.11
N PHE A 33 -3.34 -6.44 -2.61
CA PHE A 33 -3.38 -5.04 -2.22
C PHE A 33 -4.73 -4.40 -2.56
N GLU A 34 -5.27 -4.69 -3.73
CA GLU A 34 -6.55 -4.17 -4.16
C GLU A 34 -7.68 -4.66 -3.25
N ALA A 35 -7.64 -5.94 -2.88
CA ALA A 35 -8.63 -6.49 -1.95
C ALA A 35 -8.55 -5.81 -0.58
N HIS A 36 -7.34 -5.56 -0.09
CA HIS A 36 -7.15 -4.88 1.19
C HIS A 36 -7.64 -3.43 1.16
N LEU A 37 -7.49 -2.75 0.02
CA LEU A 37 -8.02 -1.40 -0.14
C LEU A 37 -9.54 -1.34 0.02
N ARG A 38 -10.22 -2.40 -0.38
CA ARG A 38 -11.69 -2.50 -0.31
C ARG A 38 -12.17 -3.00 1.05
N GLU A 39 -11.26 -3.54 1.85
CA GLU A 39 -11.60 -4.13 3.14
C GLU A 39 -11.66 -3.04 4.20
N ILE A 40 -12.85 -2.85 4.80
CA ILE A 40 -13.04 -1.82 5.81
C ILE A 40 -12.34 -2.14 7.14
N LYS A 41 -11.98 -3.41 7.35
CA LYS A 41 -11.29 -3.85 8.57
C LYS A 41 -9.76 -3.74 8.45
N THR A 42 -9.28 -3.24 7.33
CA THR A 42 -7.84 -3.10 7.09
C THR A 42 -7.47 -1.63 7.01
N SER A 43 -6.45 -1.23 7.77
CA SER A 43 -5.85 0.08 7.64
C SER A 43 -4.79 0.01 6.56
N PHE A 44 -4.92 0.83 5.53
CA PHE A 44 -3.95 0.89 4.44
C PHE A 44 -3.59 2.35 4.24
N LEU A 45 -2.38 2.71 4.69
CA LEU A 45 -1.91 4.10 4.69
C LEU A 45 -0.66 4.23 3.84
N VAL A 46 -0.51 5.38 3.21
CA VAL A 46 0.71 5.71 2.46
C VAL A 46 1.33 6.98 3.02
N ALA A 47 2.64 7.07 2.92
CA ALA A 47 3.40 8.26 3.23
C ALA A 47 3.75 8.95 1.92
N GLU A 48 3.31 10.18 1.76
CA GLU A 48 3.47 10.96 0.53
C GLU A 48 4.27 12.22 0.82
N LYS A 49 5.23 12.53 -0.05
CA LYS A 49 6.00 13.76 0.02
C LYS A 49 6.16 14.32 -1.39
N ASP A 50 5.79 15.59 -1.57
CA ASP A 50 5.91 16.28 -2.86
C ASP A 50 5.27 15.51 -4.02
N GLY A 51 4.13 14.88 -3.77
CA GLY A 51 3.40 14.12 -4.78
C GLY A 51 3.93 12.71 -5.02
N HIS A 52 4.93 12.28 -4.25
CA HIS A 52 5.53 10.95 -4.39
C HIS A 52 5.26 10.08 -3.17
N ILE A 53 4.89 8.83 -3.41
CA ILE A 53 4.71 7.88 -2.32
C ILE A 53 6.07 7.29 -1.95
N LEU A 54 6.43 7.44 -0.67
CA LEU A 54 7.69 6.97 -0.15
C LEU A 54 7.58 5.59 0.52
N GLY A 55 6.40 5.24 0.99
CA GLY A 55 6.18 3.98 1.66
C GLY A 55 4.72 3.77 1.99
N TYR A 56 4.42 2.62 2.59
CA TYR A 56 3.06 2.28 2.97
C TYR A 56 3.05 1.39 4.20
N ILE A 57 1.90 1.38 4.88
CA ILE A 57 1.66 0.53 6.05
C ILE A 57 0.29 -0.11 5.85
N GLU A 58 0.21 -1.40 6.09
CA GLU A 58 -1.02 -2.16 5.96
C GLU A 58 -1.19 -3.07 7.16
N GLY A 59 -2.40 -3.14 7.70
CA GLY A 59 -2.68 -4.02 8.82
C GLY A 59 -4.15 -4.01 9.19
N PRO A 60 -4.60 -4.99 10.00
CA PRO A 60 -6.00 -5.03 10.42
C PRO A 60 -6.32 -3.87 11.34
N VAL A 61 -7.57 -3.38 11.23
CA VAL A 61 -8.08 -2.39 12.17
C VAL A 61 -8.46 -3.12 13.45
N VAL A 62 -7.86 -2.69 14.56
CA VAL A 62 -8.12 -3.28 15.87
C VAL A 62 -9.00 -2.31 16.66
N PRO A 63 -10.09 -2.80 17.25
CA PRO A 63 -10.94 -1.93 18.05
C PRO A 63 -10.26 -1.44 19.32
#